data_505f3e01fe24bf7b0bbb244da720169b
#
_entry.id   505f3e01fe24bf7b0bbb244da720169b
#
_cell.length_a   1.000
_cell.length_b   1.000
_cell.length_c   1.000
_cell.angle_alpha   90.00
_cell.angle_beta   90.00
_cell.angle_gamma   90.00
#
_symmetry.space_group_name_H-M   'P 1'
#
loop_
_entity.id
_entity.type
_entity.pdbx_description
1 polymer ?
#
loop_
_entity_poly.entity_id
_entity_poly.type
_entity_poly.pdbx_seq_one_letter_code
_entity_poly.pdbx_strand_id
1 'polypeptide(L)'
;LHKEYRRQRQMCIRDSYNTLQMSSSTGKILKNRDLYLNNSIDIMFNHYKNLFGVKTDLYKIYGHSGGAQFVHRYLLMSDAPKVKTAVAANSGWYTFLDGGSFPYGLKEPPIGLTSRNIRNFLAMDLHIHIGSHDVKVTSSLNQSDGAMRQGPNRFKRAINFYQSVSKMTEQNNLDFNWSYKEIRGVDHSNRKMAPSAAAVLID
;
A
#
# COMPACT_ATOMS: atom_id res chain seq x y z
N LEU A 1 -0.40 -33.54 -10.75
CA LEU A 1 0.59 -32.94 -9.85
C LEU A 1 1.05 -31.54 -10.30
N HIS A 2 1.38 -31.31 -11.58
CA HIS A 2 1.86 -29.99 -12.04
C HIS A 2 0.80 -28.87 -12.07
N LYS A 3 -0.48 -29.17 -12.30
CA LYS A 3 -1.56 -28.17 -12.30
C LYS A 3 -1.96 -27.72 -10.88
N GLU A 4 -1.93 -28.61 -9.93
CA GLU A 4 -2.21 -28.31 -8.52
C GLU A 4 -1.09 -27.50 -7.87
N TYR A 5 0.18 -27.82 -8.17
CA TYR A 5 1.35 -27.05 -7.75
C TYR A 5 1.37 -25.62 -8.32
N ARG A 6 0.91 -25.43 -9.55
CA ARG A 6 0.71 -24.09 -10.13
C ARG A 6 -0.42 -23.32 -9.48
N ARG A 7 -1.53 -23.97 -9.11
CA ARG A 7 -2.65 -23.33 -8.38
C ARG A 7 -2.24 -22.94 -6.96
N GLN A 8 -1.54 -23.79 -6.25
CA GLN A 8 -1.01 -23.45 -4.90
C GLN A 8 0.03 -22.33 -4.96
N ARG A 9 0.94 -22.33 -5.93
CA ARG A 9 1.90 -21.22 -6.13
C ARG A 9 1.20 -19.91 -6.47
N GLN A 10 0.17 -19.94 -7.33
CA GLN A 10 -0.61 -18.74 -7.65
C GLN A 10 -1.47 -18.25 -6.48
N MET A 11 -1.99 -19.13 -5.63
CA MET A 11 -2.70 -18.75 -4.40
C MET A 11 -1.74 -18.11 -3.38
N CYS A 12 -0.60 -18.71 -3.12
CA CYS A 12 0.39 -18.15 -2.18
C CYS A 12 0.97 -16.80 -2.64
N ILE A 13 1.17 -16.60 -3.94
CA ILE A 13 1.64 -15.33 -4.50
C ILE A 13 0.52 -14.28 -4.50
N ARG A 14 -0.75 -14.67 -4.70
CA ARG A 14 -1.88 -13.75 -4.66
C ARG A 14 -2.20 -13.21 -3.27
N ASP A 15 -1.96 -14.00 -2.22
CA ASP A 15 -2.41 -13.66 -0.87
C ASP A 15 -1.41 -12.85 -0.05
N SER A 16 -0.17 -12.70 -0.51
CA SER A 16 0.90 -12.09 0.31
C SER A 16 1.71 -10.98 -0.36
N TYR A 17 1.62 -10.76 -1.69
CA TYR A 17 2.36 -9.66 -2.32
C TYR A 17 1.89 -8.28 -1.80
N ASN A 18 0.61 -8.12 -1.54
CA ASN A 18 0.02 -6.91 -1.00
C ASN A 18 0.43 -6.60 0.44
N THR A 19 0.99 -7.58 1.15
CA THR A 19 1.66 -7.44 2.45
C THR A 19 3.18 -7.53 2.33
N LEU A 20 3.73 -7.32 1.13
CA LEU A 20 5.16 -7.40 0.80
C LEU A 20 5.79 -8.77 1.09
N GLN A 21 5.04 -9.86 1.00
CA GLN A 21 5.47 -11.20 1.41
C GLN A 21 5.88 -11.28 2.89
N MET A 22 5.47 -10.33 3.72
CA MET A 22 5.81 -10.28 5.15
C MET A 22 4.80 -10.99 6.03
N SER A 23 3.53 -11.02 5.59
CA SER A 23 2.47 -11.75 6.28
C SER A 23 1.43 -12.28 5.31
N SER A 24 0.63 -13.24 5.78
CA SER A 24 -0.65 -13.57 5.13
C SER A 24 -1.66 -12.44 5.32
N SER A 25 -2.76 -12.49 4.57
CA SER A 25 -3.90 -11.57 4.73
C SER A 25 -4.60 -11.70 6.10
N THR A 26 -4.38 -12.80 6.82
CA THR A 26 -4.88 -13.04 8.17
C THR A 26 -3.91 -12.61 9.28
N GLY A 27 -2.74 -12.05 8.93
CA GLY A 27 -1.76 -11.54 9.87
C GLY A 27 -0.67 -12.52 10.31
N LYS A 28 -0.66 -13.76 9.78
CA LYS A 28 0.42 -14.71 10.08
C LYS A 28 1.72 -14.23 9.45
N ILE A 29 2.75 -13.98 10.25
CA ILE A 29 4.08 -13.57 9.78
C ILE A 29 4.74 -14.69 8.97
N LEU A 30 5.30 -14.34 7.81
CA LEU A 30 6.07 -15.24 6.95
C LEU A 30 7.54 -15.16 7.36
N LYS A 31 8.14 -16.30 7.71
CA LYS A 31 9.47 -16.34 8.33
C LYS A 31 10.63 -16.14 7.34
N ASN A 32 10.42 -16.44 6.05
CA ASN A 32 11.48 -16.31 5.05
C ASN A 32 11.62 -14.85 4.61
N ARG A 33 12.58 -14.15 5.22
CA ARG A 33 12.86 -12.73 4.95
C ARG A 33 13.47 -12.47 3.58
N ASP A 34 14.12 -13.47 2.96
CA ASP A 34 14.71 -13.34 1.61
C ASP A 34 13.65 -13.15 0.53
N LEU A 35 12.39 -13.50 0.83
CA LEU A 35 11.25 -13.31 -0.06
C LEU A 35 10.52 -11.98 0.17
N TYR A 36 10.94 -11.15 1.11
CA TYR A 36 10.28 -9.88 1.37
C TYR A 36 10.46 -8.91 0.20
N LEU A 37 9.42 -8.15 -0.10
CA LEU A 37 9.34 -7.30 -1.28
C LEU A 37 9.57 -5.81 -0.99
N ASN A 38 10.00 -5.47 0.23
CA ASN A 38 10.20 -4.08 0.64
C ASN A 38 11.28 -3.30 -0.14
N ASN A 39 12.15 -3.98 -0.89
CA ASN A 39 13.14 -3.34 -1.77
C ASN A 39 12.96 -3.72 -3.24
N SER A 40 11.93 -4.51 -3.57
CA SER A 40 11.79 -5.15 -4.89
C SER A 40 11.68 -4.13 -6.04
N ILE A 41 10.94 -3.04 -5.85
CA ILE A 41 10.75 -2.05 -6.92
C ILE A 41 12.03 -1.25 -7.16
N ASP A 42 12.76 -0.87 -6.12
CA ASP A 42 14.05 -0.18 -6.27
C ASP A 42 15.10 -1.05 -6.94
N ILE A 43 15.12 -2.34 -6.64
CA ILE A 43 16.01 -3.31 -7.32
C ILE A 43 15.65 -3.37 -8.80
N MET A 44 14.38 -3.51 -9.14
CA MET A 44 13.91 -3.53 -10.55
C MET A 44 14.21 -2.20 -11.25
N PHE A 45 13.93 -1.07 -10.60
CA PHE A 45 14.19 0.25 -11.16
C PHE A 45 15.67 0.45 -11.45
N ASN A 46 16.56 0.12 -10.51
CA ASN A 46 18.00 0.24 -10.70
C ASN A 46 18.51 -0.67 -11.86
N HIS A 47 17.99 -1.89 -11.95
CA HIS A 47 18.32 -2.80 -13.05
C HIS A 47 17.96 -2.18 -14.41
N TYR A 48 16.71 -1.76 -14.60
CA TYR A 48 16.26 -1.17 -15.85
C TYR A 48 16.86 0.21 -16.14
N LYS A 49 17.08 1.02 -15.09
CA LYS A 49 17.81 2.27 -15.22
C LYS A 49 19.19 2.07 -15.85
N ASN A 50 19.94 1.10 -15.36
CA ASN A 50 21.26 0.78 -15.89
C ASN A 50 21.18 0.19 -17.29
N LEU A 51 20.22 -0.71 -17.53
CA LEU A 51 20.06 -1.40 -18.84
C LEU A 51 19.69 -0.41 -19.96
N PHE A 52 18.82 0.56 -19.68
CA PHE A 52 18.30 1.50 -20.69
C PHE A 52 18.90 2.91 -20.60
N GLY A 53 19.86 3.15 -19.73
CA GLY A 53 20.51 4.46 -19.57
C GLY A 53 19.55 5.57 -19.10
N VAL A 54 18.56 5.22 -18.28
CA VAL A 54 17.55 6.17 -17.75
C VAL A 54 18.25 7.20 -16.87
N LYS A 55 18.03 8.49 -17.09
CA LYS A 55 18.74 9.59 -16.41
C LYS A 55 18.18 9.98 -15.04
N THR A 56 16.91 9.68 -14.77
CA THR A 56 16.31 9.98 -13.46
C THR A 56 16.76 8.98 -12.38
N ASP A 57 16.85 9.46 -11.14
CA ASP A 57 17.11 8.63 -9.96
C ASP A 57 15.83 8.26 -9.21
N LEU A 58 14.70 8.82 -9.59
CA LEU A 58 13.41 8.63 -8.97
C LEU A 58 12.38 8.12 -9.98
N TYR A 59 11.41 7.36 -9.48
CA TYR A 59 10.26 6.91 -10.26
C TYR A 59 8.93 7.30 -9.61
N LYS A 60 7.85 7.24 -10.37
CA LYS A 60 6.49 7.42 -9.88
C LYS A 60 5.79 6.06 -9.87
N ILE A 61 4.90 5.82 -8.90
CA ILE A 61 4.25 4.53 -8.73
C ILE A 61 2.74 4.66 -8.52
N TYR A 62 1.99 3.77 -9.16
CA TYR A 62 0.55 3.64 -9.01
C TYR A 62 0.16 2.23 -8.61
N GLY A 63 -0.74 2.11 -7.65
CA GLY A 63 -1.37 0.85 -7.30
C GLY A 63 -2.88 0.99 -7.12
N HIS A 64 -3.63 0.00 -7.60
CA HIS A 64 -5.07 -0.10 -7.40
C HIS A 64 -5.41 -1.37 -6.61
N SER A 65 -6.36 -1.29 -5.68
CA SER A 65 -6.82 -2.43 -4.89
C SER A 65 -5.68 -3.12 -4.10
N GLY A 66 -5.35 -4.37 -4.41
CA GLY A 66 -4.18 -5.07 -3.88
C GLY A 66 -2.86 -4.35 -4.19
N GLY A 67 -2.74 -3.72 -5.38
CA GLY A 67 -1.59 -2.89 -5.72
C GLY A 67 -1.50 -1.63 -4.86
N ALA A 68 -2.61 -1.02 -4.46
CA ALA A 68 -2.61 0.09 -3.52
C ALA A 68 -2.17 -0.34 -2.11
N GLN A 69 -2.56 -1.56 -1.70
CA GLN A 69 -2.07 -2.18 -0.47
C GLN A 69 -0.56 -2.41 -0.50
N PHE A 70 -0.03 -2.81 -1.65
CA PHE A 70 1.40 -2.94 -1.87
C PHE A 70 2.09 -1.57 -1.78
N VAL A 71 1.62 -0.57 -2.54
CA VAL A 71 2.27 0.75 -2.64
C VAL A 71 2.44 1.39 -1.26
N HIS A 72 1.38 1.55 -0.47
CA HIS A 72 1.53 2.25 0.82
C HIS A 72 2.42 1.48 1.81
N ARG A 73 2.39 0.13 1.79
CA ARG A 73 3.29 -0.68 2.63
C ARG A 73 4.73 -0.64 2.12
N TYR A 74 4.91 -0.63 0.81
CA TYR A 74 6.24 -0.48 0.22
C TYR A 74 6.91 0.82 0.69
N LEU A 75 6.19 1.94 0.63
CA LEU A 75 6.69 3.23 1.12
C LEU A 75 7.00 3.22 2.62
N LEU A 76 6.18 2.53 3.42
CA LEU A 76 6.36 2.42 4.87
C LEU A 76 7.51 1.50 5.27
N MET A 77 7.67 0.37 4.56
CA MET A 77 8.58 -0.73 4.95
C MET A 77 9.92 -0.70 4.21
N SER A 78 10.08 0.15 3.18
CA SER A 78 11.34 0.31 2.48
C SER A 78 12.27 1.25 3.23
N ASP A 79 13.57 1.04 3.07
CA ASP A 79 14.58 1.97 3.58
C ASP A 79 14.91 3.00 2.49
N ALA A 80 14.32 4.19 2.59
CA ALA A 80 14.49 5.31 1.65
C ALA A 80 14.15 4.94 0.18
N PRO A 81 12.89 4.60 -0.15
CA PRO A 81 12.49 4.21 -1.50
C PRO A 81 12.67 5.35 -2.50
N LYS A 82 13.11 5.02 -3.72
CA LYS A 82 13.36 5.98 -4.81
C LYS A 82 12.06 6.47 -5.48
N VAL A 83 11.01 6.62 -4.72
CA VAL A 83 9.70 7.07 -5.21
C VAL A 83 9.61 8.59 -5.13
N LYS A 84 9.33 9.25 -6.26
CA LYS A 84 9.06 10.69 -6.33
C LYS A 84 7.63 10.99 -5.90
N THR A 85 6.66 10.28 -6.49
CA THR A 85 5.23 10.46 -6.28
C THR A 85 4.54 9.10 -6.30
N ALA A 86 3.61 8.87 -5.42
CA ALA A 86 2.86 7.62 -5.31
C ALA A 86 1.35 7.86 -5.29
N VAL A 87 0.58 7.01 -5.97
CA VAL A 87 -0.87 6.98 -5.86
C VAL A 87 -1.34 5.60 -5.42
N ALA A 88 -2.02 5.52 -4.29
CA ALA A 88 -2.65 4.32 -3.76
C ALA A 88 -4.17 4.44 -3.86
N ALA A 89 -4.77 3.75 -4.84
CA ALA A 89 -6.18 3.91 -5.18
C ALA A 89 -7.03 2.68 -4.78
N ASN A 90 -8.20 2.92 -4.19
CA ASN A 90 -9.19 1.90 -3.82
C ASN A 90 -8.58 0.73 -3.02
N SER A 91 -7.70 1.01 -2.08
CA SER A 91 -7.06 -0.01 -1.25
C SER A 91 -8.08 -0.83 -0.47
N GLY A 92 -7.88 -2.13 -0.41
CA GLY A 92 -8.79 -3.03 0.30
C GLY A 92 -8.76 -2.83 1.82
N TRP A 93 -7.59 -2.50 2.36
CA TRP A 93 -7.31 -2.21 3.77
C TRP A 93 -5.90 -1.64 3.91
N TYR A 94 -5.54 -1.11 5.07
CA TYR A 94 -4.31 -0.36 5.30
C TYR A 94 -3.51 -0.92 6.48
N THR A 95 -2.24 -0.52 6.58
CA THR A 95 -1.43 -0.62 7.80
C THR A 95 -1.50 0.74 8.50
N PHE A 96 -2.27 0.82 9.58
CA PHE A 96 -2.41 2.06 10.36
C PHE A 96 -1.14 2.32 11.16
N LEU A 97 -0.82 3.59 11.40
CA LEU A 97 0.34 3.99 12.19
C LEU A 97 0.00 4.00 13.70
N ASP A 98 -0.53 2.89 14.17
CA ASP A 98 -1.00 2.71 15.55
C ASP A 98 -0.44 1.43 16.19
N GLY A 99 -0.80 1.17 17.44
CA GLY A 99 -0.42 -0.03 18.20
C GLY A 99 -1.17 -1.31 17.84
N GLY A 100 -1.95 -1.32 16.76
CA GLY A 100 -2.59 -2.53 16.23
C GLY A 100 -1.57 -3.53 15.73
N SER A 101 -1.91 -4.83 15.79
CA SER A 101 -1.01 -5.90 15.31
C SER A 101 -0.76 -5.79 13.82
N PHE A 102 0.48 -6.03 13.39
CA PHE A 102 0.83 -6.13 11.97
C PHE A 102 0.05 -7.31 11.33
N PRO A 103 -0.48 -7.17 10.09
CA PRO A 103 -0.24 -6.10 9.13
C PRO A 103 -1.26 -4.94 9.18
N TYR A 104 -2.15 -4.90 10.17
CA TYR A 104 -3.20 -3.87 10.28
C TYR A 104 -2.75 -2.61 11.04
N GLY A 105 -1.71 -2.73 11.87
CA GLY A 105 -1.03 -1.68 12.60
C GLY A 105 0.46 -1.97 12.72
N LEU A 106 1.19 -1.28 13.60
CA LEU A 106 2.65 -1.31 13.70
C LEU A 106 3.18 -2.16 14.86
N LYS A 107 2.32 -2.89 15.59
CA LYS A 107 2.80 -3.77 16.66
C LYS A 107 3.45 -5.02 16.05
N GLU A 108 4.70 -5.29 16.45
CA GLU A 108 5.48 -6.46 16.04
C GLU A 108 5.62 -6.63 14.51
N PRO A 109 6.09 -5.60 13.78
CA PRO A 109 6.32 -5.73 12.36
C PRO A 109 7.47 -6.72 12.10
N PRO A 110 7.47 -7.43 10.96
CA PRO A 110 8.48 -8.46 10.68
C PRO A 110 9.87 -7.89 10.39
N ILE A 111 9.96 -6.58 10.17
CA ILE A 111 11.20 -5.81 10.08
C ILE A 111 11.18 -4.69 11.11
N GLY A 112 12.34 -4.27 11.58
CA GLY A 112 12.44 -3.14 12.51
C GLY A 112 12.05 -1.83 11.82
N LEU A 113 10.99 -1.20 12.31
CA LEU A 113 10.62 0.16 11.92
C LEU A 113 11.13 1.16 12.95
N THR A 114 11.82 2.17 12.48
CA THR A 114 12.32 3.27 13.30
C THR A 114 11.42 4.50 13.15
N SER A 115 11.56 5.46 14.06
CA SER A 115 10.91 6.77 13.91
C SER A 115 11.31 7.48 12.61
N ARG A 116 12.49 7.16 12.06
CA ARG A 116 12.95 7.69 10.76
C ARG A 116 12.10 7.12 9.62
N ASN A 117 11.80 5.81 9.61
CA ASN A 117 10.94 5.21 8.59
C ASN A 117 9.55 5.86 8.59
N ILE A 118 8.98 6.09 9.77
CA ILE A 118 7.67 6.75 9.89
C ILE A 118 7.74 8.19 9.36
N ARG A 119 8.73 8.98 9.77
CA ARG A 119 8.87 10.36 9.27
C ARG A 119 9.09 10.41 7.75
N ASN A 120 9.94 9.54 7.21
CA ASN A 120 10.14 9.44 5.77
C ASN A 120 8.84 9.11 5.04
N PHE A 121 8.07 8.13 5.54
CA PHE A 121 6.79 7.76 4.96
C PHE A 121 5.78 8.91 4.97
N LEU A 122 5.70 9.67 6.06
CA LEU A 122 4.82 10.84 6.17
C LEU A 122 5.22 11.99 5.23
N ALA A 123 6.52 12.16 4.99
CA ALA A 123 7.06 13.18 4.09
C ALA A 123 6.97 12.79 2.59
N MET A 124 6.63 11.52 2.26
CA MET A 124 6.45 11.09 0.86
C MET A 124 5.27 11.80 0.21
N ASP A 125 5.40 12.13 -1.09
CA ASP A 125 4.29 12.63 -1.91
C ASP A 125 3.35 11.45 -2.26
N LEU A 126 2.45 11.14 -1.31
CA LEU A 126 1.50 10.03 -1.38
C LEU A 126 0.06 10.51 -1.53
N HIS A 127 -0.59 10.10 -2.60
CA HIS A 127 -1.98 10.40 -2.89
C HIS A 127 -2.86 9.17 -2.60
N ILE A 128 -3.78 9.31 -1.65
CA ILE A 128 -4.80 8.30 -1.36
C ILE A 128 -6.04 8.62 -2.18
N HIS A 129 -6.30 7.86 -3.23
CA HIS A 129 -7.48 8.01 -4.06
C HIS A 129 -8.52 6.95 -3.71
N ILE A 130 -9.80 7.35 -3.64
CA ILE A 130 -10.91 6.44 -3.37
C ILE A 130 -12.14 6.80 -4.21
N GLY A 131 -12.79 5.81 -4.81
CA GLY A 131 -14.06 5.99 -5.49
C GLY A 131 -15.21 6.10 -4.49
N SER A 132 -16.06 7.13 -4.62
CA SER A 132 -17.18 7.35 -3.69
C SER A 132 -18.20 6.21 -3.68
N HIS A 133 -18.24 5.38 -4.72
CA HIS A 133 -19.12 4.22 -4.85
C HIS A 133 -18.41 2.88 -4.56
N ASP A 134 -17.16 2.88 -4.04
CA ASP A 134 -16.46 1.66 -3.62
C ASP A 134 -16.91 1.21 -2.21
N VAL A 135 -18.22 1.09 -2.06
CA VAL A 135 -18.90 0.73 -0.81
C VAL A 135 -19.39 -0.72 -0.77
N LYS A 136 -19.30 -1.45 -1.89
CA LYS A 136 -19.80 -2.82 -1.98
C LYS A 136 -18.90 -3.80 -1.24
N VAL A 137 -19.53 -4.65 -0.42
CA VAL A 137 -18.88 -5.81 0.17
C VAL A 137 -18.90 -6.94 -0.87
N THR A 138 -17.74 -7.29 -1.40
CA THR A 138 -17.55 -8.35 -2.39
C THR A 138 -16.71 -9.48 -1.79
N SER A 139 -16.67 -10.63 -2.43
CA SER A 139 -15.83 -11.76 -2.01
C SER A 139 -14.33 -11.43 -1.94
N SER A 140 -13.88 -10.38 -2.65
CA SER A 140 -12.50 -9.90 -2.63
C SER A 140 -12.21 -8.89 -1.50
N LEU A 141 -13.23 -8.43 -0.77
CA LEU A 141 -13.02 -7.56 0.38
C LEU A 141 -12.54 -8.38 1.58
N ASN A 142 -11.39 -8.02 2.14
CA ASN A 142 -10.91 -8.63 3.39
C ASN A 142 -11.89 -8.32 4.53
N GLN A 143 -12.48 -9.36 5.11
CA GLN A 143 -13.46 -9.30 6.20
C GLN A 143 -12.89 -9.83 7.52
N SER A 144 -11.57 -9.99 7.65
CA SER A 144 -10.95 -10.30 8.95
C SER A 144 -11.20 -9.18 9.96
N ASP A 145 -11.16 -9.51 11.24
CA ASP A 145 -11.39 -8.54 12.33
C ASP A 145 -10.48 -7.31 12.22
N GLY A 146 -9.21 -7.50 11.84
CA GLY A 146 -8.28 -6.40 11.63
C GLY A 146 -8.69 -5.45 10.53
N ALA A 147 -9.19 -5.96 9.41
CA ALA A 147 -9.70 -5.15 8.32
C ALA A 147 -11.06 -4.51 8.63
N MET A 148 -11.95 -5.23 9.33
CA MET A 148 -13.28 -4.73 9.71
C MET A 148 -13.21 -3.59 10.72
N ARG A 149 -12.23 -3.59 11.63
CA ARG A 149 -11.96 -2.46 12.54
C ARG A 149 -11.62 -1.16 11.80
N GLN A 150 -11.08 -1.24 10.58
CA GLN A 150 -10.76 -0.06 9.75
C GLN A 150 -12.00 0.55 9.10
N GLY A 151 -13.08 -0.22 8.95
CA GLY A 151 -14.34 0.21 8.37
C GLY A 151 -15.03 -0.91 7.57
N PRO A 152 -16.35 -0.77 7.31
CA PRO A 152 -17.14 -1.83 6.68
C PRO A 152 -16.85 -2.04 5.20
N ASN A 153 -16.23 -1.07 4.52
CA ASN A 153 -15.93 -1.12 3.09
C ASN A 153 -14.68 -0.30 2.77
N ARG A 154 -14.20 -0.38 1.53
CA ARG A 154 -12.97 0.29 1.08
C ARG A 154 -13.05 1.80 1.21
N PHE A 155 -14.19 2.39 0.89
CA PHE A 155 -14.44 3.83 0.99
C PHE A 155 -14.22 4.34 2.43
N LYS A 156 -14.86 3.71 3.41
CA LYS A 156 -14.70 4.09 4.82
C LYS A 156 -13.29 3.81 5.35
N ARG A 157 -12.66 2.71 4.92
CA ARG A 157 -11.27 2.40 5.33
C ARG A 157 -10.28 3.45 4.86
N ALA A 158 -10.44 3.97 3.62
CA ALA A 158 -9.58 5.03 3.10
C ALA A 158 -9.72 6.33 3.89
N ILE A 159 -10.95 6.75 4.17
CA ILE A 159 -11.23 7.94 4.99
C ILE A 159 -10.62 7.79 6.38
N ASN A 160 -10.93 6.68 7.05
CA ASN A 160 -10.47 6.44 8.42
C ASN A 160 -8.94 6.39 8.51
N PHE A 161 -8.28 5.76 7.52
CA PHE A 161 -6.82 5.71 7.44
C PHE A 161 -6.23 7.11 7.28
N TYR A 162 -6.65 7.86 6.27
CA TYR A 162 -6.12 9.21 6.03
C TYR A 162 -6.35 10.13 7.24
N GLN A 163 -7.56 10.15 7.79
CA GLN A 163 -7.91 10.97 8.95
C GLN A 163 -7.09 10.59 10.20
N SER A 164 -6.86 9.30 10.44
CA SER A 164 -6.07 8.86 11.59
C SER A 164 -4.62 9.31 11.49
N VAL A 165 -4.04 9.25 10.28
CA VAL A 165 -2.65 9.69 10.05
C VAL A 165 -2.55 11.22 10.12
N SER A 166 -3.45 11.96 9.46
CA SER A 166 -3.50 13.43 9.51
C SER A 166 -3.62 13.92 10.95
N LYS A 167 -4.53 13.36 11.73
CA LYS A 167 -4.69 13.72 13.15
C LYS A 167 -3.41 13.43 13.96
N MET A 168 -2.80 12.27 13.74
CA MET A 168 -1.57 11.89 14.43
C MET A 168 -0.42 12.83 14.09
N THR A 169 -0.28 13.25 12.83
CA THR A 169 0.76 14.20 12.41
C THR A 169 0.55 15.58 13.00
N GLU A 170 -0.69 16.08 13.02
CA GLU A 170 -1.04 17.35 13.69
C GLU A 170 -0.71 17.31 15.19
N GLN A 171 -1.12 16.26 15.89
CA GLN A 171 -0.89 16.11 17.33
C GLN A 171 0.60 16.02 17.71
N ASN A 172 1.46 15.54 16.82
CA ASN A 172 2.89 15.35 17.06
C ASN A 172 3.76 16.36 16.32
N ASN A 173 3.17 17.36 15.65
CA ASN A 173 3.85 18.39 14.86
C ASN A 173 4.86 17.77 13.87
N LEU A 174 4.39 16.81 13.07
CA LEU A 174 5.19 16.11 12.07
C LEU A 174 4.88 16.62 10.67
N ASP A 175 5.89 16.62 9.80
CA ASP A 175 5.70 16.90 8.37
C ASP A 175 4.74 15.86 7.76
N PHE A 176 3.79 16.34 6.95
CA PHE A 176 2.78 15.50 6.30
C PHE A 176 2.53 15.96 4.88
N ASN A 177 2.96 15.15 3.91
CA ASN A 177 2.88 15.49 2.49
C ASN A 177 1.92 14.59 1.70
N TRP A 178 0.90 14.04 2.37
CA TRP A 178 -0.10 13.23 1.70
C TRP A 178 -1.29 14.05 1.26
N SER A 179 -1.94 13.59 0.19
CA SER A 179 -3.24 14.09 -0.22
C SER A 179 -4.30 12.99 -0.19
N TYR A 180 -5.55 13.39 -0.03
CA TYR A 180 -6.72 12.53 -0.15
C TYR A 180 -7.63 13.05 -1.25
N LYS A 181 -8.07 12.17 -2.14
CA LYS A 181 -8.99 12.53 -3.22
C LYS A 181 -10.11 11.51 -3.37
N GLU A 182 -11.33 11.99 -3.22
CA GLU A 182 -12.53 11.24 -3.55
C GLU A 182 -12.87 11.41 -5.02
N ILE A 183 -13.02 10.29 -5.74
CA ILE A 183 -13.40 10.28 -7.16
C ILE A 183 -14.89 9.98 -7.25
N ARG A 184 -15.66 11.01 -7.53
CA ARG A 184 -17.13 10.96 -7.51
C ARG A 184 -17.68 9.97 -8.52
N GLY A 185 -18.62 9.12 -8.10
CA GLY A 185 -19.30 8.13 -8.94
C GLY A 185 -18.47 6.92 -9.35
N VAL A 186 -17.21 6.83 -8.89
CA VAL A 186 -16.34 5.67 -9.19
C VAL A 186 -16.52 4.58 -8.14
N ASP A 187 -16.71 3.37 -8.62
CA ASP A 187 -16.75 2.11 -7.87
C ASP A 187 -15.34 1.47 -7.77
N HIS A 188 -15.25 0.16 -7.52
CA HIS A 188 -13.97 -0.58 -7.47
C HIS A 188 -13.34 -0.81 -8.85
N SER A 189 -13.55 0.07 -9.80
CA SER A 189 -13.04 -0.06 -11.17
C SER A 189 -11.70 0.64 -11.36
N ASN A 190 -10.64 -0.13 -11.65
CA ASN A 190 -9.34 0.43 -12.01
C ASN A 190 -9.43 1.32 -13.25
N ARG A 191 -10.19 0.90 -14.27
CA ARG A 191 -10.37 1.67 -15.51
C ARG A 191 -10.92 3.08 -15.27
N LYS A 192 -11.86 3.22 -14.32
CA LYS A 192 -12.44 4.52 -13.96
C LYS A 192 -11.54 5.33 -13.02
N MET A 193 -10.70 4.64 -12.23
CA MET A 193 -9.79 5.26 -11.27
C MET A 193 -8.47 5.75 -11.92
N ALA A 194 -7.93 5.02 -12.88
CA ALA A 194 -6.64 5.30 -13.52
C ALA A 194 -6.47 6.73 -14.07
N PRO A 195 -7.48 7.37 -14.69
CA PRO A 195 -7.34 8.76 -15.14
C PRO A 195 -7.00 9.74 -14.02
N SER A 196 -7.57 9.56 -12.82
CA SER A 196 -7.25 10.43 -11.69
C SER A 196 -5.84 10.24 -11.16
N ALA A 197 -5.30 9.03 -11.27
CA ALA A 197 -3.91 8.76 -10.93
C ALA A 197 -2.95 9.27 -11.99
N ALA A 198 -3.29 9.12 -13.27
CA ALA A 198 -2.51 9.65 -14.39
C ALA A 198 -2.34 11.17 -14.31
N ALA A 199 -3.38 11.90 -13.94
CA ALA A 199 -3.33 13.36 -13.74
C ALA A 199 -2.33 13.79 -12.64
N VAL A 200 -1.97 12.92 -11.71
CA VAL A 200 -0.94 13.18 -10.68
C VAL A 200 0.45 12.73 -11.13
N LEU A 201 0.51 11.67 -11.93
CA LEU A 201 1.79 11.00 -12.22
C LEU A 201 2.42 11.45 -13.54
N ILE A 202 1.67 12.09 -14.45
CA ILE A 202 2.16 12.44 -15.80
C ILE A 202 2.58 13.92 -15.90
N ASP A 203 2.25 14.72 -14.90
CA ASP A 203 2.67 16.13 -14.82
C ASP A 203 4.17 16.32 -14.45
#